data_06b26624ecd892e4db887497d16a5f26
#
_entry.id   06b26624ecd892e4db887497d16a5f26
#
_cell.length_a   1.000
_cell.length_b   1.000
_cell.length_c   1.000
_cell.angle_alpha   90.00
_cell.angle_beta   90.00
_cell.angle_gamma   90.00
#
_symmetry.space_group_name_H-M   'P 1'
#
loop_
_entity.id
_entity.type
_entity.pdbx_description
1 polymer ?
#
loop_
_entity_poly.entity_id
_entity_poly.type
_entity_poly.pdbx_seq_one_letter_code
_entity_poly.pdbx_strand_id
1 'polypeptide(L)'
;MAVGVQGDKNTSVTGIDFDVIIVGAGFAGMYMLHRMRRMGLKAIVFEAGSGVGGTWFWNRYPGARCDVESVQYSYQFDKELEQEWTWSEKYSPQPEILKYANHVADRFKLREDICFNTRIKSSIYDEDKTQWEIITDQGDIYRSSFCVFATGCLSSFNLPRFEGMDDFSGASYHTGQ
;
A
#
# COMPACT_ATOMS: atom_id res chain seq x y z
N MET A 1 4.61 18.88 6.56
CA MET A 1 4.01 18.86 7.90
C MET A 1 3.33 17.53 8.05
N ALA A 2 3.81 16.70 8.96
CA ALA A 2 3.18 15.41 9.25
C ALA A 2 1.81 15.69 9.90
N VAL A 3 0.74 15.24 9.27
CA VAL A 3 -0.59 15.22 9.89
C VAL A 3 -0.54 14.12 10.92
N GLY A 4 -0.31 14.48 12.17
CA GLY A 4 -0.47 13.56 13.29
C GLY A 4 -1.94 13.19 13.36
N VAL A 5 -2.26 11.94 13.10
CA VAL A 5 -3.55 11.37 13.46
C VAL A 5 -3.59 11.36 14.99
N GLN A 6 -4.11 12.45 15.58
CA GLN A 6 -4.50 12.43 16.98
C GLN A 6 -5.67 11.47 17.07
N GLY A 7 -5.39 10.27 17.55
CA GLY A 7 -6.44 9.35 17.98
C GLY A 7 -7.30 10.07 19.00
N ASP A 8 -8.55 10.32 18.64
CA ASP A 8 -9.55 10.82 19.56
C ASP A 8 -9.61 9.80 20.70
N LYS A 9 -9.24 10.23 21.93
CA LYS A 9 -9.31 9.43 23.14
C LYS A 9 -10.76 9.24 23.60
N ASN A 10 -11.65 9.02 22.66
CA ASN A 10 -13.00 8.59 22.93
C ASN A 10 -13.00 7.06 22.82
N THR A 11 -12.61 6.40 23.92
CA THR A 11 -12.70 4.95 24.07
C THR A 11 -14.12 4.51 23.75
N SER A 12 -14.31 3.98 22.55
CA SER A 12 -15.52 3.21 22.25
C SER A 12 -15.60 2.06 23.26
N VAL A 13 -16.78 1.77 23.73
CA VAL A 13 -17.07 0.70 24.72
C VAL A 13 -16.54 -0.68 24.24
N THR A 14 -16.23 -0.82 22.96
CA THR A 14 -15.71 -2.05 22.31
C THR A 14 -14.18 -2.14 22.27
N GLY A 15 -13.44 -1.07 22.56
CA GLY A 15 -11.97 -1.05 22.45
C GLY A 15 -11.43 -1.18 21.02
N ILE A 16 -12.29 -1.04 20.00
CA ILE A 16 -11.95 -1.09 18.57
C ILE A 16 -11.71 0.34 18.05
N ASP A 17 -10.56 0.56 17.39
CA ASP A 17 -10.17 1.86 16.84
C ASP A 17 -10.74 2.07 15.44
N PHE A 18 -10.77 1.00 14.62
CA PHE A 18 -11.22 0.99 13.23
C PHE A 18 -12.05 -0.26 12.94
N ASP A 19 -13.02 -0.16 12.02
CA ASP A 19 -13.70 -1.34 11.52
C ASP A 19 -12.74 -2.21 10.71
N VAL A 20 -11.90 -1.57 9.88
CA VAL A 20 -10.96 -2.24 8.98
C VAL A 20 -9.58 -1.57 9.03
N ILE A 21 -8.55 -2.36 9.30
CA ILE A 21 -7.15 -1.97 9.07
C ILE A 21 -6.65 -2.66 7.81
N ILE A 22 -6.03 -1.87 6.91
CA ILE A 22 -5.46 -2.34 5.65
C ILE A 22 -3.95 -2.13 5.71
N VAL A 23 -3.18 -3.15 5.33
CA VAL A 23 -1.71 -3.10 5.32
C VAL A 23 -1.21 -3.00 3.88
N GLY A 24 -0.63 -1.83 3.55
CA GLY A 24 -0.08 -1.50 2.24
C GLY A 24 -0.97 -0.59 1.40
N ALA A 25 -0.39 0.51 0.86
CA ALA A 25 -1.05 1.48 -0.01
C ALA A 25 -0.69 1.29 -1.50
N GLY A 26 -0.55 0.04 -1.93
CA GLY A 26 -0.51 -0.33 -3.34
C GLY A 26 -1.89 -0.26 -3.99
N PHE A 27 -2.01 -0.72 -5.24
CA PHE A 27 -3.27 -0.72 -5.97
C PHE A 27 -4.40 -1.42 -5.21
N ALA A 28 -4.14 -2.60 -4.64
CA ALA A 28 -5.13 -3.35 -3.88
C ALA A 28 -5.58 -2.60 -2.62
N GLY A 29 -4.64 -2.03 -1.86
CA GLY A 29 -4.95 -1.32 -0.62
C GLY A 29 -5.71 -0.02 -0.85
N MET A 30 -5.35 0.77 -1.87
CA MET A 30 -6.09 1.96 -2.26
C MET A 30 -7.53 1.64 -2.68
N TYR A 31 -7.73 0.58 -3.47
CA TYR A 31 -9.06 0.14 -3.85
C TYR A 31 -9.87 -0.33 -2.64
N MET A 32 -9.26 -1.12 -1.76
CA MET A 32 -9.93 -1.60 -0.54
C MET A 32 -10.37 -0.42 0.34
N LEU A 33 -9.49 0.57 0.57
CA LEU A 33 -9.84 1.77 1.33
C LEU A 33 -11.03 2.50 0.71
N HIS A 34 -11.01 2.72 -0.62
CA HIS A 34 -12.11 3.33 -1.35
C HIS A 34 -13.43 2.56 -1.14
N ARG A 35 -13.38 1.22 -1.22
CA ARG A 35 -14.57 0.37 -1.03
C ARG A 35 -15.10 0.42 0.39
N MET A 36 -14.25 0.35 1.40
CA MET A 36 -14.64 0.40 2.82
C MET A 36 -15.31 1.75 3.16
N ARG A 37 -14.73 2.87 2.69
CA ARG A 37 -15.36 4.19 2.84
C ARG A 37 -16.76 4.26 2.22
N ARG A 38 -16.96 3.69 1.02
CA ARG A 38 -18.27 3.65 0.37
C ARG A 38 -19.31 2.80 1.11
N MET A 39 -18.85 1.84 1.92
CA MET A 39 -19.71 1.03 2.79
C MET A 39 -20.00 1.72 4.13
N GLY A 40 -19.43 2.90 4.38
CA GLY A 40 -19.57 3.64 5.63
C GLY A 40 -18.73 3.09 6.77
N LEU A 41 -17.71 2.25 6.46
CA LEU A 41 -16.83 1.68 7.46
C LEU A 41 -15.67 2.63 7.75
N LYS A 42 -15.28 2.73 9.02
CA LYS A 42 -14.09 3.45 9.48
C LYS A 42 -12.86 2.61 9.15
N ALA A 43 -12.15 2.97 8.08
CA ALA A 43 -10.98 2.23 7.62
C ALA A 43 -9.72 3.09 7.64
N ILE A 44 -8.56 2.46 7.86
CA ILE A 44 -7.25 3.08 7.77
C ILE A 44 -6.29 2.16 7.02
N VAL A 45 -5.34 2.76 6.31
CA VAL A 45 -4.24 2.05 5.66
C VAL A 45 -2.94 2.39 6.39
N PHE A 46 -2.13 1.40 6.71
CA PHE A 46 -0.74 1.58 7.12
C PHE A 46 0.19 1.22 5.96
N GLU A 47 1.04 2.18 5.58
CA GLU A 47 2.00 2.05 4.48
C GLU A 47 3.43 2.28 5.00
N ALA A 48 4.30 1.32 4.73
CA ALA A 48 5.71 1.39 5.15
C ALA A 48 6.50 2.47 4.39
N GLY A 49 6.09 2.79 3.17
CA GLY A 49 6.69 3.84 2.35
C GLY A 49 6.13 5.22 2.64
N SER A 50 6.76 6.23 2.05
CA SER A 50 6.34 7.63 2.14
C SER A 50 5.28 8.03 1.10
N GLY A 51 4.80 7.08 0.29
CA GLY A 51 3.84 7.35 -0.77
C GLY A 51 3.07 6.11 -1.22
N VAL A 52 2.03 6.34 -2.00
CA VAL A 52 1.20 5.28 -2.59
C VAL A 52 1.87 4.66 -3.82
N GLY A 53 1.35 3.50 -4.26
CA GLY A 53 1.75 2.87 -5.52
C GLY A 53 2.34 1.48 -5.37
N GLY A 54 2.71 1.06 -4.15
CA GLY A 54 3.21 -0.28 -3.86
C GLY A 54 4.41 -0.66 -4.73
N THR A 55 4.28 -1.67 -5.58
CA THR A 55 5.34 -2.11 -6.51
C THR A 55 5.97 -0.93 -7.28
N TRP A 56 5.17 0.01 -7.74
CA TRP A 56 5.63 1.14 -8.55
C TRP A 56 6.20 2.29 -7.72
N PHE A 57 5.97 2.32 -6.44
CA PHE A 57 6.66 3.19 -5.50
C PHE A 57 8.06 2.66 -5.17
N TRP A 58 8.21 1.35 -4.99
CA TRP A 58 9.46 0.74 -4.55
C TRP A 58 10.42 0.39 -5.69
N ASN A 59 9.91 -0.11 -6.82
CA ASN A 59 10.74 -0.60 -7.93
C ASN A 59 10.99 0.52 -8.96
N ARG A 60 12.12 1.22 -8.81
CA ARG A 60 12.51 2.39 -9.60
C ARG A 60 13.78 2.17 -10.43
N TYR A 61 14.12 0.93 -10.71
CA TYR A 61 15.30 0.62 -11.50
C TYR A 61 15.16 1.10 -12.96
N PRO A 62 16.29 1.39 -13.65
CA PRO A 62 16.23 1.86 -15.04
C PRO A 62 15.50 0.87 -15.95
N GLY A 63 14.52 1.37 -16.71
CA GLY A 63 13.72 0.55 -17.61
C GLY A 63 12.57 -0.21 -16.97
N ALA A 64 12.29 -0.01 -15.68
CA ALA A 64 11.11 -0.60 -15.04
C ALA A 64 9.82 -0.20 -15.76
N ARG A 65 9.04 -1.19 -16.19
CA ARG A 65 7.75 -0.99 -16.87
C ARG A 65 6.83 -2.20 -16.65
N CYS A 66 5.57 -2.04 -16.97
CA CYS A 66 4.62 -3.16 -16.88
C CYS A 66 4.87 -4.19 -18.00
N ASP A 67 4.56 -5.43 -17.67
CA ASP A 67 4.62 -6.61 -18.57
C ASP A 67 3.25 -7.00 -19.13
N VAL A 68 2.21 -6.27 -18.73
CA VAL A 68 0.85 -6.31 -19.27
C VAL A 68 0.48 -4.98 -19.90
N GLU A 69 -0.56 -4.93 -20.74
CA GLU A 69 -0.99 -3.68 -21.35
C GLU A 69 -1.41 -2.64 -20.31
N SER A 70 -1.00 -1.39 -20.50
CA SER A 70 -1.21 -0.29 -19.56
C SER A 70 -2.67 -0.11 -19.14
N VAL A 71 -3.61 -0.36 -20.04
CA VAL A 71 -5.05 -0.28 -19.76
C VAL A 71 -5.51 -1.25 -18.68
N GLN A 72 -4.78 -2.35 -18.45
CA GLN A 72 -5.08 -3.29 -17.37
C GLN A 72 -4.72 -2.75 -15.99
N TYR A 73 -3.92 -1.69 -15.90
CA TYR A 73 -3.63 -0.96 -14.67
C TYR A 73 -4.71 0.06 -14.31
N SER A 74 -5.61 0.39 -15.26
CA SER A 74 -6.72 1.29 -14.98
C SER A 74 -7.75 0.62 -14.08
N TYR A 75 -8.12 1.30 -13.00
CA TYR A 75 -9.27 0.90 -12.22
C TYR A 75 -10.56 1.09 -13.02
N GLN A 76 -11.46 0.13 -12.92
CA GLN A 76 -12.75 0.09 -13.61
C GLN A 76 -13.95 0.38 -12.70
N PHE A 77 -13.70 0.85 -11.48
CA PHE A 77 -14.77 1.09 -10.52
C PHE A 77 -15.43 2.47 -10.66
N ASP A 78 -14.84 3.35 -11.46
CA ASP A 78 -15.34 4.72 -11.67
C ASP A 78 -15.15 5.11 -13.15
N LYS A 79 -16.29 5.36 -13.85
CA LYS A 79 -16.30 5.64 -15.28
C LYS A 79 -15.64 6.96 -15.66
N GLU A 80 -15.68 7.95 -14.78
CA GLU A 80 -15.05 9.24 -15.02
C GLU A 80 -13.54 9.08 -14.93
N LEU A 81 -13.03 8.35 -13.93
CA LEU A 81 -11.61 8.03 -13.80
C LEU A 81 -11.07 7.33 -15.05
N GLU A 82 -11.84 6.40 -15.63
CA GLU A 82 -11.45 5.71 -16.88
C GLU A 82 -11.29 6.68 -18.05
N GLN A 83 -12.08 7.75 -18.12
CA GLN A 83 -12.03 8.73 -19.18
C GLN A 83 -11.01 9.85 -18.94
N GLU A 84 -10.64 10.11 -17.71
CA GLU A 84 -9.67 11.15 -17.34
C GLU A 84 -8.22 10.77 -17.63
N TRP A 85 -7.92 9.46 -17.67
CA TRP A 85 -6.55 8.98 -17.80
C TRP A 85 -6.29 8.39 -19.18
N THR A 86 -5.24 8.89 -19.84
CA THR A 86 -4.74 8.36 -21.10
C THR A 86 -3.31 7.87 -20.90
N TRP A 87 -3.07 6.60 -21.18
CA TRP A 87 -1.74 6.01 -21.17
C TRP A 87 -0.95 6.43 -22.40
N SER A 88 0.32 6.83 -22.20
CA SER A 88 1.19 7.26 -23.29
C SER A 88 1.73 6.11 -24.14
N GLU A 89 1.82 4.92 -23.55
CA GLU A 89 2.39 3.74 -24.19
C GLU A 89 1.54 2.49 -23.90
N LYS A 90 1.62 1.51 -24.81
CA LYS A 90 0.96 0.20 -24.63
C LYS A 90 1.46 -0.52 -23.37
N TYR A 91 2.75 -0.37 -23.03
CA TYR A 91 3.40 -0.90 -21.83
C TYR A 91 4.09 0.26 -21.12
N SER A 92 3.39 0.90 -20.22
CA SER A 92 3.85 2.12 -19.56
C SER A 92 5.04 1.90 -18.64
N PRO A 93 5.96 2.87 -18.58
CA PRO A 93 7.08 2.85 -17.64
C PRO A 93 6.63 3.14 -16.20
N GLN A 94 7.46 2.75 -15.24
CA GLN A 94 7.23 2.96 -13.81
C GLN A 94 6.78 4.38 -13.44
N PRO A 95 7.38 5.48 -13.94
CA PRO A 95 6.97 6.83 -13.54
C PRO A 95 5.53 7.16 -13.92
N GLU A 96 5.05 6.66 -15.06
CA GLU A 96 3.67 6.90 -15.47
C GLU A 96 2.67 6.11 -14.63
N ILE A 97 2.97 4.85 -14.32
CA ILE A 97 2.11 4.03 -13.46
C ILE A 97 2.06 4.60 -12.04
N LEU A 98 3.20 5.08 -11.53
CA LEU A 98 3.23 5.76 -10.23
C LEU A 98 2.43 7.07 -10.26
N LYS A 99 2.50 7.83 -11.35
CA LYS A 99 1.70 9.05 -11.55
C LYS A 99 0.20 8.74 -11.54
N TYR A 100 -0.21 7.64 -12.19
CA TYR A 100 -1.59 7.18 -12.15
C TYR A 100 -2.04 6.82 -10.73
N ALA A 101 -1.23 6.05 -9.99
CA ALA A 101 -1.54 5.70 -8.60
C ALA A 101 -1.72 6.96 -7.71
N ASN A 102 -0.86 7.96 -7.89
CA ASN A 102 -0.98 9.24 -7.20
C ASN A 102 -2.24 10.00 -7.61
N HIS A 103 -2.55 10.07 -8.91
CA HIS A 103 -3.79 10.67 -9.41
C HIS A 103 -5.03 10.05 -8.76
N VAL A 104 -5.10 8.73 -8.66
CA VAL A 104 -6.21 8.03 -8.01
C VAL A 104 -6.30 8.38 -6.52
N ALA A 105 -5.16 8.35 -5.81
CA ALA A 105 -5.12 8.66 -4.39
C ALA A 105 -5.61 10.09 -4.10
N ASP A 106 -5.24 11.05 -4.95
CA ASP A 106 -5.61 12.46 -4.81
C ASP A 106 -7.07 12.70 -5.20
N ARG A 107 -7.52 12.12 -6.34
CA ARG A 107 -8.91 12.23 -6.82
C ARG A 107 -9.93 11.75 -5.80
N PHE A 108 -9.66 10.64 -5.14
CA PHE A 108 -10.55 10.06 -4.13
C PHE A 108 -10.17 10.45 -2.69
N LYS A 109 -9.22 11.39 -2.50
CA LYS A 109 -8.74 11.85 -1.18
C LYS A 109 -8.35 10.69 -0.25
N LEU A 110 -7.71 9.66 -0.82
CA LEU A 110 -7.38 8.46 -0.04
C LEU A 110 -6.30 8.72 1.01
N ARG A 111 -5.42 9.71 0.75
CA ARG A 111 -4.31 10.03 1.65
C ARG A 111 -4.75 10.46 3.05
N GLU A 112 -5.97 10.94 3.20
CA GLU A 112 -6.53 11.35 4.50
C GLU A 112 -6.62 10.17 5.49
N ASP A 113 -6.78 8.93 4.98
CA ASP A 113 -6.85 7.72 5.80
C ASP A 113 -5.68 6.76 5.50
N ILE A 114 -4.52 7.29 5.11
CA ILE A 114 -3.29 6.51 4.94
C ILE A 114 -2.21 7.03 5.89
N CYS A 115 -1.75 6.19 6.81
CA CYS A 115 -0.58 6.44 7.64
C CYS A 115 0.67 5.97 6.90
N PHE A 116 1.43 6.93 6.35
CA PHE A 116 2.71 6.66 5.70
C PHE A 116 3.85 6.48 6.70
N ASN A 117 4.97 5.90 6.22
CA ASN A 117 6.17 5.65 7.02
C ASN A 117 5.86 4.84 8.29
N THR A 118 4.88 3.94 8.20
CA THR A 118 4.41 3.12 9.32
C THR A 118 4.36 1.67 8.87
N ARG A 119 5.31 0.87 9.35
CA ARG A 119 5.37 -0.57 9.05
C ARG A 119 4.61 -1.35 10.12
N ILE A 120 3.80 -2.30 9.71
CA ILE A 120 3.20 -3.25 10.64
C ILE A 120 4.24 -4.31 11.01
N LYS A 121 4.50 -4.43 12.30
CA LYS A 121 5.44 -5.38 12.89
C LYS A 121 4.75 -6.69 13.24
N SER A 122 3.51 -6.61 13.72
CA SER A 122 2.74 -7.78 14.13
C SER A 122 1.24 -7.54 13.94
N SER A 123 0.53 -8.63 13.63
CA SER A 123 -0.92 -8.66 13.49
C SER A 123 -1.41 -9.96 14.09
N ILE A 124 -2.15 -9.88 15.19
CA ILE A 124 -2.58 -11.02 15.98
C ILE A 124 -4.10 -10.96 16.11
N TYR A 125 -4.77 -12.07 15.80
CA TYR A 125 -6.20 -12.21 16.03
C TYR A 125 -6.46 -12.70 17.44
N ASP A 126 -7.29 -11.98 18.18
CA ASP A 126 -7.76 -12.32 19.53
C ASP A 126 -9.11 -13.01 19.37
N GLU A 127 -9.14 -14.32 19.50
CA GLU A 127 -10.34 -15.15 19.37
C GLU A 127 -11.39 -14.83 20.42
N ASP A 128 -10.98 -14.53 21.65
CA ASP A 128 -11.90 -14.26 22.76
C ASP A 128 -12.63 -12.93 22.57
N LYS A 129 -11.95 -11.95 21.98
CA LYS A 129 -12.49 -10.62 21.71
C LYS A 129 -12.99 -10.44 20.28
N THR A 130 -12.75 -11.42 19.42
CA THR A 130 -13.13 -11.39 17.99
C THR A 130 -12.61 -10.13 17.29
N GLN A 131 -11.32 -9.81 17.51
CA GLN A 131 -10.68 -8.60 16.97
C GLN A 131 -9.22 -8.84 16.61
N TRP A 132 -8.71 -8.02 15.71
CA TRP A 132 -7.30 -7.94 15.40
C TRP A 132 -6.59 -6.94 16.29
N GLU A 133 -5.41 -7.30 16.80
CA GLU A 133 -4.45 -6.39 17.41
C GLU A 133 -3.27 -6.22 16.46
N ILE A 134 -3.02 -4.97 16.05
CA ILE A 134 -2.02 -4.57 15.08
C ILE A 134 -0.98 -3.71 15.78
N ILE A 135 0.29 -4.10 15.68
CA ILE A 135 1.41 -3.38 16.30
C ILE A 135 2.31 -2.81 15.21
N THR A 136 2.55 -1.51 15.26
CA THR A 136 3.45 -0.81 14.34
C THR A 136 4.92 -0.97 14.75
N ASP A 137 5.83 -0.61 13.87
CA ASP A 137 7.28 -0.55 14.14
C ASP A 137 7.65 0.54 15.14
N GLN A 138 6.76 1.52 15.37
CA GLN A 138 6.90 2.58 16.37
C GLN A 138 6.37 2.16 17.74
N GLY A 139 5.73 1.00 17.82
CA GLY A 139 5.17 0.45 19.07
C GLY A 139 3.72 0.86 19.34
N ASP A 140 3.07 1.57 18.43
CA ASP A 140 1.65 1.89 18.55
C ASP A 140 0.81 0.64 18.33
N ILE A 141 -0.29 0.53 19.10
CA ILE A 141 -1.22 -0.60 19.06
C ILE A 141 -2.58 -0.09 18.58
N TYR A 142 -3.11 -0.74 17.57
CA TYR A 142 -4.45 -0.49 17.02
C TYR A 142 -5.28 -1.76 17.00
N ARG A 143 -6.59 -1.62 17.11
CA ARG A 143 -7.55 -2.73 17.11
C ARG A 143 -8.60 -2.54 16.03
N SER A 144 -8.96 -3.63 15.36
CA SER A 144 -9.99 -3.62 14.32
C SER A 144 -10.75 -4.93 14.27
N SER A 145 -11.98 -4.87 13.75
CA SER A 145 -12.77 -6.06 13.46
C SER A 145 -12.20 -6.87 12.31
N PHE A 146 -11.63 -6.19 11.31
CA PHE A 146 -11.06 -6.81 10.11
C PHE A 146 -9.64 -6.30 9.85
N CYS A 147 -8.76 -7.20 9.40
CA CYS A 147 -7.44 -6.86 8.91
C CYS A 147 -7.26 -7.38 7.48
N VAL A 148 -6.87 -6.49 6.56
CA VAL A 148 -6.65 -6.82 5.15
C VAL A 148 -5.19 -6.64 4.80
N PHE A 149 -4.51 -7.73 4.42
CA PHE A 149 -3.14 -7.69 3.96
C PHE A 149 -3.08 -7.43 2.45
N ALA A 150 -2.82 -6.18 2.07
CA ALA A 150 -2.63 -5.73 0.69
C ALA A 150 -1.12 -5.53 0.39
N THR A 151 -0.27 -6.41 0.93
CA THR A 151 1.18 -6.29 0.95
C THR A 151 1.85 -6.52 -0.41
N GLY A 152 1.12 -7.10 -1.37
CA GLY A 152 1.65 -7.44 -2.70
C GLY A 152 2.61 -8.64 -2.68
N CYS A 153 3.00 -9.10 -3.87
CA CYS A 153 3.88 -10.26 -4.06
C CYS A 153 5.37 -9.87 -4.27
N LEU A 154 5.67 -8.59 -4.51
CA LEU A 154 7.03 -8.08 -4.77
C LEU A 154 7.54 -7.17 -3.64
N SER A 155 7.00 -7.28 -2.44
CA SER A 155 7.36 -6.44 -1.29
C SER A 155 8.66 -6.85 -0.61
N SER A 156 9.15 -8.05 -0.89
CA SER A 156 10.46 -8.54 -0.46
C SER A 156 11.20 -9.16 -1.63
N PHE A 157 12.50 -8.94 -1.70
CA PHE A 157 13.34 -9.54 -2.73
C PHE A 157 14.08 -10.76 -2.18
N ASN A 158 14.40 -11.68 -3.06
CA ASN A 158 15.27 -12.82 -2.77
C ASN A 158 16.57 -12.67 -3.57
N LEU A 159 17.68 -12.55 -2.88
CA LEU A 159 18.99 -12.49 -3.52
C LEU A 159 19.42 -13.92 -3.89
N PRO A 160 19.49 -14.26 -5.18
CA PRO A 160 19.97 -15.59 -5.59
C PRO A 160 21.45 -15.74 -5.23
N ARG A 161 21.85 -16.95 -4.85
CA ARG A 161 23.25 -17.28 -4.64
C ARG A 161 23.80 -17.94 -5.89
N PHE A 162 24.75 -17.29 -6.55
CA PHE A 162 25.50 -17.83 -7.68
C PHE A 162 26.90 -18.24 -7.24
N GLU A 163 27.38 -19.36 -7.78
CA GLU A 163 28.80 -19.75 -7.62
C GLU A 163 29.70 -18.67 -8.24
N GLY A 164 30.75 -18.26 -7.53
CA GLY A 164 31.65 -17.19 -7.96
C GLY A 164 31.12 -15.77 -7.77
N MET A 165 29.98 -15.57 -7.11
CA MET A 165 29.41 -14.23 -6.86
C MET A 165 30.37 -13.35 -6.04
N ASP A 166 31.08 -13.96 -5.07
CA ASP A 166 32.03 -13.27 -4.20
C ASP A 166 33.38 -12.98 -4.91
N ASP A 167 33.63 -13.66 -6.03
CA ASP A 167 34.84 -13.46 -6.85
C ASP A 167 34.69 -12.33 -7.88
N PHE A 168 33.44 -11.84 -8.08
CA PHE A 168 33.15 -10.76 -9.00
C PHE A 168 33.54 -9.41 -8.42
N SER A 169 34.58 -8.78 -9.00
CA SER A 169 35.12 -7.49 -8.53
C SER A 169 34.34 -6.25 -9.02
N GLY A 170 33.33 -6.41 -9.87
CA GLY A 170 32.49 -5.33 -10.37
C GLY A 170 31.35 -4.98 -9.42
N ALA A 171 30.61 -3.91 -9.74
CA ALA A 171 29.40 -3.55 -9.00
C ALA A 171 28.26 -4.52 -9.32
N SER A 172 27.58 -5.00 -8.28
CA SER A 172 26.40 -5.87 -8.38
C SER A 172 25.18 -5.13 -7.87
N TYR A 173 24.09 -5.23 -8.60
CA TYR A 173 22.83 -4.54 -8.29
C TYR A 173 21.66 -5.52 -8.33
N HIS A 174 20.72 -5.32 -7.44
CA HIS A 174 19.45 -6.04 -7.45
C HIS A 174 18.29 -5.07 -7.68
N THR A 175 17.36 -5.40 -8.56
CA THR A 175 16.24 -4.51 -8.94
C THR A 175 15.25 -4.20 -7.80
N GLY A 176 15.31 -4.95 -6.70
CA GLY A 176 14.50 -4.72 -5.50
C GLY A 176 15.20 -3.93 -4.39
N GLN A 177 16.41 -3.40 -4.66
CA GLN A 177 17.21 -2.60 -3.72
C GLN A 177 17.32 -1.14 -4.17
#